data_bcd254e037fc73f3597eda93723dc688
#
_entry.id   bcd254e037fc73f3597eda93723dc688
#
_cell.length_a   1.000
_cell.length_b   1.000
_cell.length_c   1.000
_cell.angle_alpha   90.00
_cell.angle_beta   90.00
_cell.angle_gamma   90.00
#
_symmetry.space_group_name_H-M   'P 1'
#
loop_
_entity.id
_entity.type
_entity.pdbx_description
1 polymer ?
#
loop_
_entity_poly.entity_id
_entity_poly.type
_entity_poly.pdbx_seq_one_letter_code
_entity_poly.pdbx_strand_id
1 'polypeptide(L)'
;MICVVDASVAVKWFVEGDWAESEDHVDHALELLLAIRNGAVELWQPPHFLAEVMAVLARKKAAAAAQDLADLLNFDMRYVESSGIYNTALDLAICCQHHLFDTLYHAVALHTPGALLVTADRRYYDKARSYGQITWLTDLQVG
;
A
#
# COMPACT_ATOMS: atom_id res chain seq x y z
N MET A 1 -8.02 13.56 -1.68
CA MET A 1 -7.48 12.74 -0.59
C MET A 1 -6.21 12.04 -1.07
N ILE A 2 -5.15 12.15 -0.30
CA ILE A 2 -3.88 11.48 -0.63
C ILE A 2 -3.78 10.22 0.21
N CYS A 3 -3.57 9.08 -0.45
CA CYS A 3 -3.30 7.81 0.21
C CYS A 3 -1.94 7.26 -0.20
N VAL A 4 -1.29 6.64 0.77
CA VAL A 4 -0.18 5.73 0.55
C VAL A 4 -0.73 4.32 0.78
N VAL A 5 -0.58 3.45 -0.20
CA VAL A 5 -1.20 2.12 -0.16
C VAL A 5 -0.10 1.07 0.02
N ASP A 6 -0.18 0.34 1.14
CA ASP A 6 0.74 -0.77 1.39
C ASP A 6 0.56 -1.88 0.35
N ALA A 7 1.64 -2.58 0.01
CA ALA A 7 1.56 -3.69 -0.95
C ALA A 7 0.54 -4.76 -0.53
N SER A 8 0.33 -4.96 0.78
CA SER A 8 -0.67 -5.89 1.30
C SER A 8 -2.09 -5.56 0.83
N VAL A 9 -2.38 -4.31 0.52
CA VAL A 9 -3.66 -3.87 -0.04
C VAL A 9 -3.66 -4.00 -1.57
N ALA A 10 -2.62 -3.49 -2.22
CA ALA A 10 -2.56 -3.44 -3.68
C ALA A 10 -2.59 -4.83 -4.33
N VAL A 11 -1.99 -5.84 -3.70
CA VAL A 11 -2.03 -7.21 -4.23
C VAL A 11 -3.45 -7.76 -4.33
N LYS A 12 -4.37 -7.26 -3.51
CA LYS A 12 -5.79 -7.67 -3.55
C LYS A 12 -6.48 -7.22 -4.84
N TRP A 13 -5.92 -6.26 -5.56
CA TRP A 13 -6.46 -5.79 -6.85
C TRP A 13 -6.28 -6.82 -7.96
N PHE A 14 -5.39 -7.79 -7.77
CA PHE A 14 -4.96 -8.75 -8.80
C PHE A 14 -5.31 -10.20 -8.48
N VAL A 15 -6.03 -10.44 -7.38
CA VAL A 15 -6.38 -11.81 -6.98
C VAL A 15 -7.31 -12.46 -8.01
N GLU A 16 -7.10 -13.76 -8.24
CA GLU A 16 -7.94 -14.57 -9.12
C GLU A 16 -7.93 -16.03 -8.67
N GLY A 17 -8.94 -16.79 -9.11
CA GLY A 17 -9.04 -18.22 -8.81
C GLY A 17 -9.05 -18.52 -7.32
N ASP A 18 -8.32 -19.56 -6.92
CA ASP A 18 -8.25 -19.99 -5.52
C ASP A 18 -7.70 -18.90 -4.60
N TRP A 19 -6.76 -18.08 -5.11
CA TRP A 19 -6.24 -16.97 -4.34
C TRP A 19 -7.33 -15.95 -4.00
N ALA A 20 -8.20 -15.63 -4.95
CA ALA A 20 -9.31 -14.72 -4.72
C ALA A 20 -10.28 -15.25 -3.64
N GLU A 21 -10.50 -16.55 -3.61
CA GLU A 21 -11.39 -17.18 -2.63
C GLU A 21 -10.81 -17.13 -1.21
N SER A 22 -9.50 -17.16 -1.06
CA SER A 22 -8.82 -17.18 0.24
C SER A 22 -8.39 -15.81 0.74
N GLU A 23 -8.45 -14.78 -0.11
CA GLU A 23 -8.00 -13.43 0.24
C GLU A 23 -9.13 -12.63 0.89
N ASP A 24 -8.83 -12.01 2.05
CA ASP A 24 -9.80 -11.21 2.79
C ASP A 24 -9.90 -9.78 2.24
N HIS A 25 -11.08 -9.19 2.38
CA HIS A 25 -11.31 -7.75 2.16
C HIS A 25 -11.02 -7.27 0.73
N VAL A 26 -11.17 -8.14 -0.25
CA VAL A 26 -10.95 -7.80 -1.66
C VAL A 26 -11.93 -6.72 -2.12
N ASP A 27 -13.17 -6.76 -1.66
CA ASP A 27 -14.20 -5.76 -1.95
C ASP A 27 -13.77 -4.36 -1.50
N HIS A 28 -13.23 -4.21 -0.30
CA HIS A 28 -12.71 -2.94 0.20
C HIS A 28 -11.53 -2.44 -0.63
N ALA A 29 -10.62 -3.34 -1.02
CA ALA A 29 -9.50 -2.98 -1.88
C ALA A 29 -9.96 -2.52 -3.25
N LEU A 30 -10.99 -3.14 -3.83
CA LEU A 30 -11.54 -2.74 -5.12
C LEU A 30 -12.28 -1.40 -5.05
N GLU A 31 -12.95 -1.11 -3.94
CA GLU A 31 -13.54 0.23 -3.70
C GLU A 31 -12.46 1.32 -3.71
N LEU A 32 -11.33 1.06 -3.05
CA LEU A 32 -10.18 1.97 -3.07
C LEU A 32 -9.63 2.13 -4.48
N LEU A 33 -9.49 1.03 -5.22
CA LEU A 33 -9.02 1.08 -6.60
C LEU A 33 -9.93 1.96 -7.47
N LEU A 34 -11.24 1.82 -7.31
CA LEU A 34 -12.21 2.65 -8.03
C LEU A 34 -12.04 4.13 -7.67
N ALA A 35 -11.83 4.45 -6.40
CA ALA A 35 -11.61 5.82 -5.94
C ALA A 35 -10.31 6.41 -6.52
N ILE A 36 -9.27 5.61 -6.68
CA ILE A 36 -8.03 6.03 -7.34
C ILE A 36 -8.31 6.32 -8.82
N ARG A 37 -9.02 5.44 -9.50
CA ARG A 37 -9.31 5.59 -10.93
C ARG A 37 -10.21 6.78 -11.24
N ASN A 38 -11.14 7.10 -10.36
CA ASN A 38 -12.04 8.25 -10.57
C ASN A 38 -11.48 9.58 -10.05
N GLY A 39 -10.26 9.58 -9.51
CA GLY A 39 -9.59 10.79 -9.04
C GLY A 39 -9.98 11.25 -7.65
N ALA A 40 -10.82 10.52 -6.92
CA ALA A 40 -11.16 10.85 -5.54
C ALA A 40 -9.97 10.64 -4.59
N VAL A 41 -9.07 9.73 -4.93
CA VAL A 41 -7.85 9.41 -4.19
C VAL A 41 -6.64 9.60 -5.10
N GLU A 42 -5.67 10.40 -4.63
CA GLU A 42 -4.34 10.48 -5.22
C GLU A 42 -3.43 9.45 -4.56
N LEU A 43 -2.69 8.70 -5.36
CA LEU A 43 -1.80 7.66 -4.88
C LEU A 43 -0.36 8.17 -4.86
N TRP A 44 0.21 8.27 -3.66
CA TRP A 44 1.61 8.68 -3.44
C TRP A 44 2.35 7.51 -2.82
N GLN A 45 3.41 7.04 -3.47
CA GLN A 45 4.04 5.76 -3.14
C GLN A 45 5.56 5.87 -3.03
N PRO A 46 6.17 5.11 -2.12
CA PRO A 46 7.63 4.93 -2.17
C PRO A 46 8.02 4.09 -3.39
N PRO A 47 9.23 4.30 -3.96
CA PRO A 47 9.63 3.64 -5.20
C PRO A 47 9.63 2.10 -5.16
N HIS A 48 9.85 1.49 -3.98
CA HIS A 48 9.89 0.02 -3.86
C HIS A 48 8.51 -0.65 -3.95
N PHE A 49 7.44 0.12 -3.96
CA PHE A 49 6.06 -0.39 -4.05
C PHE A 49 5.88 -1.38 -5.21
N LEU A 50 6.34 -1.01 -6.40
CA LEU A 50 6.20 -1.87 -7.58
C LEU A 50 6.92 -3.20 -7.38
N ALA A 51 8.14 -3.16 -6.83
CA ALA A 51 8.93 -4.38 -6.61
C ALA A 51 8.23 -5.33 -5.62
N GLU A 52 7.64 -4.79 -4.57
CA GLU A 52 6.92 -5.62 -3.59
C GLU A 52 5.67 -6.26 -4.20
N VAL A 53 4.88 -5.50 -4.95
CA VAL A 53 3.70 -6.06 -5.62
C VAL A 53 4.13 -7.11 -6.65
N MET A 54 5.14 -6.81 -7.46
CA MET A 54 5.66 -7.74 -8.45
C MET A 54 6.15 -9.05 -7.84
N ALA A 55 6.82 -8.99 -6.69
CA ALA A 55 7.30 -10.19 -6.00
C ALA A 55 6.15 -11.13 -5.61
N VAL A 56 5.03 -10.57 -5.17
CA VAL A 56 3.83 -11.37 -4.86
C VAL A 56 3.20 -11.93 -6.13
N LEU A 57 3.05 -11.12 -7.18
CA LEU A 57 2.45 -11.56 -8.43
C LEU A 57 3.26 -12.66 -9.11
N ALA A 58 4.60 -12.56 -9.08
CA ALA A 58 5.49 -13.57 -9.63
C ALA A 58 5.30 -14.93 -8.96
N ARG A 59 5.00 -14.92 -7.67
CA ARG A 59 4.77 -16.14 -6.88
C ARG A 59 3.34 -16.67 -7.04
N LYS A 60 2.34 -15.79 -7.05
CA LYS A 60 0.91 -16.17 -7.00
C LYS A 60 0.27 -16.37 -8.36
N LYS A 61 0.72 -15.65 -9.39
CA LYS A 61 0.11 -15.70 -10.72
C LYS A 61 1.14 -15.38 -11.81
N ALA A 62 2.19 -16.18 -11.88
CA ALA A 62 3.34 -15.95 -12.76
C ALA A 62 2.93 -15.71 -14.22
N ALA A 63 1.93 -16.43 -14.73
CA ALA A 63 1.51 -16.32 -16.14
C ALA A 63 0.90 -14.96 -16.50
N ALA A 64 0.25 -14.28 -15.53
CA ALA A 64 -0.40 -13.01 -15.75
C ALA A 64 0.38 -11.82 -15.15
N ALA A 65 1.50 -12.07 -14.47
CA ALA A 65 2.22 -11.04 -13.73
C ALA A 65 2.68 -9.87 -14.60
N ALA A 66 3.15 -10.15 -15.81
CA ALA A 66 3.61 -9.09 -16.73
C ALA A 66 2.47 -8.17 -17.16
N GLN A 67 1.29 -8.71 -17.42
CA GLN A 67 0.12 -7.91 -17.76
C GLN A 67 -0.36 -7.09 -16.57
N ASP A 68 -0.38 -7.70 -15.39
CA ASP A 68 -0.77 -7.01 -14.16
C ASP A 68 0.17 -5.85 -13.85
N LEU A 69 1.49 -6.04 -14.07
CA LEU A 69 2.45 -4.95 -13.93
C LEU A 69 2.16 -3.83 -14.94
N ALA A 70 1.88 -4.16 -16.19
CA ALA A 70 1.55 -3.16 -17.20
C ALA A 70 0.31 -2.35 -16.79
N ASP A 71 -0.71 -3.02 -16.25
CA ASP A 71 -1.91 -2.37 -15.74
C ASP A 71 -1.58 -1.45 -14.57
N LEU A 72 -0.75 -1.90 -13.64
CA LEU A 72 -0.35 -1.11 -12.48
C LEU A 72 0.46 0.13 -12.87
N LEU A 73 1.34 0.00 -13.88
CA LEU A 73 2.11 1.13 -14.39
C LEU A 73 1.27 2.19 -15.09
N ASN A 74 0.05 1.86 -15.49
CA ASN A 74 -0.91 2.81 -16.05
C ASN A 74 -1.67 3.61 -14.98
N PHE A 75 -1.50 3.26 -13.70
CA PHE A 75 -2.10 4.05 -12.63
C PHE A 75 -1.38 5.39 -12.53
N ASP A 76 -2.16 6.44 -12.31
CA ASP A 76 -1.60 7.74 -12.00
C ASP A 76 -1.13 7.71 -10.53
N MET A 77 0.18 7.60 -10.34
CA MET A 77 0.76 7.60 -9.02
C MET A 77 2.03 8.45 -8.97
N ARG A 78 2.26 9.05 -7.82
CA ARG A 78 3.44 9.87 -7.56
C ARG A 78 4.42 9.10 -6.71
N TYR A 79 5.68 9.01 -7.15
CA TYR A 79 6.73 8.39 -6.36
C TYR A 79 7.39 9.43 -5.47
N VAL A 80 7.56 9.11 -4.20
CA VAL A 80 8.08 10.03 -3.19
C VAL A 80 9.19 9.37 -2.39
N GLU A 81 10.35 10.01 -2.36
CA GLU A 81 11.46 9.60 -1.51
C GLU A 81 12.32 10.82 -1.13
N SER A 82 12.92 10.74 0.04
CA SER A 82 13.86 11.75 0.53
C SER A 82 14.67 11.16 1.68
N SER A 83 15.78 11.80 2.04
CA SER A 83 16.57 11.37 3.19
C SER A 83 15.75 11.40 4.49
N GLY A 84 14.88 12.41 4.64
CA GLY A 84 13.97 12.51 5.79
C GLY A 84 12.99 11.33 5.88
N ILE A 85 12.43 10.91 4.75
CA ILE A 85 11.55 9.74 4.70
C ILE A 85 12.31 8.48 5.12
N TYR A 86 13.53 8.27 4.60
CA TYR A 86 14.33 7.10 5.00
C TYR A 86 14.68 7.12 6.48
N ASN A 87 15.04 8.29 7.03
CA ASN A 87 15.31 8.41 8.46
C ASN A 87 14.09 8.06 9.31
N THR A 88 12.92 8.55 8.94
CA THR A 88 11.67 8.22 9.64
C THR A 88 11.34 6.74 9.53
N ALA A 89 11.51 6.15 8.34
CA ALA A 89 11.28 4.73 8.13
C ALA A 89 12.21 3.87 9.00
N LEU A 90 13.48 4.28 9.11
CA LEU A 90 14.45 3.59 9.97
C LEU A 90 14.06 3.67 11.44
N ASP A 91 13.65 4.84 11.93
CA ASP A 91 13.20 5.02 13.31
C ASP A 91 11.97 4.15 13.60
N LEU A 92 11.00 4.11 12.70
CA LEU A 92 9.83 3.25 12.83
C LEU A 92 10.20 1.77 12.85
N ALA A 93 11.12 1.36 11.98
CA ALA A 93 11.57 -0.03 11.90
C ALA A 93 12.21 -0.47 13.22
N ILE A 94 13.01 0.41 13.83
CA ILE A 94 13.67 0.14 15.11
C ILE A 94 12.64 0.14 16.24
N CYS A 95 11.81 1.17 16.34
CA CYS A 95 10.85 1.31 17.44
C CYS A 95 9.74 0.26 17.41
N CYS A 96 9.24 -0.07 16.20
CA CYS A 96 8.17 -1.06 16.03
C CYS A 96 8.70 -2.48 15.86
N GLN A 97 10.02 -2.65 15.74
CA GLN A 97 10.62 -3.96 15.43
C GLN A 97 9.94 -4.59 14.21
N HIS A 98 9.93 -3.84 13.10
CA HIS A 98 9.24 -4.22 11.88
C HIS A 98 10.14 -3.97 10.67
N HIS A 99 9.86 -4.63 9.55
CA HIS A 99 10.68 -4.51 8.34
C HIS A 99 10.65 -3.10 7.76
N LEU A 100 11.83 -2.59 7.38
CA LEU A 100 11.99 -1.27 6.80
C LEU A 100 11.12 -1.07 5.54
N PHE A 101 10.98 -2.11 4.70
CA PHE A 101 10.17 -2.01 3.50
C PHE A 101 8.70 -1.70 3.82
N ASP A 102 8.19 -2.18 4.95
CA ASP A 102 6.82 -1.88 5.39
C ASP A 102 6.73 -0.49 6.01
N THR A 103 7.72 -0.09 6.80
CA THR A 103 7.71 1.23 7.45
C THR A 103 7.94 2.39 6.48
N LEU A 104 8.52 2.12 5.30
CA LEU A 104 8.69 3.14 4.26
C LEU A 104 7.37 3.71 3.78
N TYR A 105 6.32 2.89 3.65
CA TYR A 105 4.99 3.38 3.30
C TYR A 105 4.49 4.38 4.33
N HIS A 106 4.61 4.04 5.60
CA HIS A 106 4.16 4.92 6.68
C HIS A 106 4.96 6.21 6.74
N ALA A 107 6.27 6.13 6.50
CA ALA A 107 7.13 7.29 6.47
C ALA A 107 6.72 8.28 5.37
N VAL A 108 6.34 7.80 4.20
CA VAL A 108 5.81 8.67 3.13
C VAL A 108 4.56 9.40 3.62
N ALA A 109 3.63 8.68 4.24
CA ALA A 109 2.41 9.30 4.78
C ALA A 109 2.73 10.35 5.84
N LEU A 110 3.62 10.04 6.77
CA LEU A 110 3.99 10.95 7.86
C LEU A 110 4.69 12.23 7.36
N HIS A 111 5.37 12.18 6.22
CA HIS A 111 6.02 13.33 5.59
C HIS A 111 5.11 14.07 4.61
N THR A 112 3.87 13.61 4.42
CA THR A 112 2.92 14.22 3.50
C THR A 112 1.72 14.72 4.29
N PRO A 113 1.55 16.04 4.48
CA PRO A 113 0.43 16.57 5.25
C PRO A 113 -0.93 16.07 4.74
N GLY A 114 -1.73 15.52 5.64
CA GLY A 114 -3.06 15.01 5.32
C GLY A 114 -3.10 13.66 4.63
N ALA A 115 -1.95 13.06 4.31
CA ALA A 115 -1.92 11.73 3.70
C ALA A 115 -2.21 10.64 4.73
N LEU A 116 -2.73 9.51 4.22
CA LEU A 116 -3.14 8.39 5.04
C LEU A 116 -2.55 7.10 4.47
N LEU A 117 -1.78 6.37 5.28
CA LEU A 117 -1.37 5.01 4.93
C LEU A 117 -2.57 4.07 5.07
N VAL A 118 -2.88 3.33 4.02
CA VAL A 118 -3.89 2.27 4.03
C VAL A 118 -3.18 0.93 4.04
N THR A 119 -3.42 0.13 5.06
CA THR A 119 -2.76 -1.17 5.23
C THR A 119 -3.73 -2.30 5.51
N ALA A 120 -3.36 -3.51 5.09
CA ALA A 120 -4.01 -4.76 5.46
C ALA A 120 -3.06 -5.68 6.25
N ASP A 121 -1.92 -5.15 6.69
CA ASP A 121 -0.99 -5.84 7.58
C ASP A 121 -1.36 -5.53 9.04
N ARG A 122 -2.07 -6.46 9.68
CA ARG A 122 -2.57 -6.28 11.05
C ARG A 122 -1.43 -6.11 12.04
N ARG A 123 -0.34 -6.84 11.87
CA ARG A 123 0.81 -6.76 12.79
C ARG A 123 1.41 -5.36 12.76
N TYR A 124 1.59 -4.79 11.59
CA TYR A 124 2.12 -3.43 11.47
C TYR A 124 1.13 -2.41 12.02
N TYR A 125 -0.13 -2.52 11.62
CA TYR A 125 -1.17 -1.60 12.08
C TYR A 125 -1.22 -1.52 13.62
N ASP A 126 -1.23 -2.66 14.28
CA ASP A 126 -1.30 -2.70 15.75
C ASP A 126 -0.07 -2.05 16.41
N LYS A 127 1.11 -2.21 15.82
CA LYS A 127 2.34 -1.61 16.33
C LYS A 127 2.43 -0.10 16.07
N ALA A 128 1.92 0.36 14.93
CA ALA A 128 2.21 1.69 14.41
C ALA A 128 1.04 2.67 14.49
N ARG A 129 -0.16 2.23 14.84
CA ARG A 129 -1.37 3.06 14.81
C ARG A 129 -1.25 4.33 15.66
N SER A 130 -0.49 4.31 16.74
CA SER A 130 -0.32 5.46 17.63
C SER A 130 0.46 6.61 17.00
N TYR A 131 1.23 6.35 15.95
CA TYR A 131 1.95 7.40 15.21
C TYR A 131 1.03 8.26 14.33
N GLY A 132 -0.20 7.79 14.07
CA GLY A 132 -1.16 8.51 13.24
C GLY A 132 -0.94 8.32 11.75
N GLN A 133 -1.81 8.94 10.96
CA GLN A 133 -1.79 8.89 9.50
C GLN A 133 -1.76 7.47 8.93
N ILE A 134 -2.47 6.57 9.58
CA ILE A 134 -2.62 5.17 9.19
C ILE A 134 -4.05 4.70 9.44
N THR A 135 -4.60 3.93 8.53
CA THR A 135 -5.91 3.31 8.68
C THR A 135 -5.86 1.84 8.26
N TRP A 136 -6.67 1.04 8.92
CA TRP A 136 -6.95 -0.33 8.49
C TRP A 136 -7.83 -0.27 7.24
N LEU A 137 -7.59 -1.18 6.27
CA LEU A 137 -8.27 -1.14 4.98
C LEU A 137 -9.80 -1.04 5.09
N THR A 138 -10.41 -1.82 5.99
CA THR A 138 -11.88 -1.83 6.11
C THR A 138 -12.44 -0.58 6.78
N ASP A 139 -11.59 0.22 7.43
CA ASP A 139 -11.98 1.43 8.13
C ASP A 139 -11.82 2.69 7.27
N LEU A 140 -11.25 2.55 6.07
CA LEU A 140 -11.04 3.68 5.17
C LEU A 140 -12.39 4.24 4.71
N GLN A 141 -12.52 5.56 4.84
CA GLN A 141 -13.67 6.29 4.31
C GLN A 141 -13.20 7.27 3.25
N VAL A 142 -13.64 7.03 2.02
CA VAL A 142 -13.42 7.94 0.90
C VAL A 142 -14.61 8.87 0.85
N GLY A 143 -14.40 10.09 1.27
CA GLY A 143 -15.44 11.10 1.40
C GLY A 143 -15.93 11.69 0.11
#